data_92d9c02de21308205acce2dd5ce1186c
#
_entry.id   92d9c02de21308205acce2dd5ce1186c
#
_cell.length_a   1.000
_cell.length_b   1.000
_cell.length_c   1.000
_cell.angle_alpha   90.00
_cell.angle_beta   90.00
_cell.angle_gamma   90.00
#
_symmetry.space_group_name_H-M   'P 1'
#
loop_
_entity.id
_entity.type
_entity.pdbx_description
1 polymer ?
#
loop_
_entity_poly.entity_id
_entity_poly.type
_entity_poly.pdbx_seq_one_letter_code
_entity_poly.pdbx_strand_id
1 'polypeptide(L)'
;MYKRQEYGGFYTQEEVKDIVKYAADRFITIVPEIELPGHEMAAIAAYPELSCEGKQGTPRIIWGVEDIVLCAGKEEPFQFFEDVIAEVAPLFPGEYFHIGGDECPKTSWEKCPLCQARIRKEGLKGDKEHTAEEKLQSYFVQRMEKVVNKHGKKMIGWDEILEGGLAPSATVMSWRGEEGGIAAASMNHDVIMTPGSEGMYIDQFQGDYKINPVSIGGFTTAERVYKYNPVPDTLAAAGKGHFIKGVQCNVWSEYLYNTDIMEYRIYPRILALSEIAWSPLDRKDYKDFERRLDNAQVRLDGHGINYYIPQPEQPNGSCNFVAFTDKATMTFTTNRPMKMVYTLDGTEPTPESTVYTAPFDITETTTVKIASVLPSGKMGKPRTILVEKQTLAPAKEVAKTTPGLDMEVFDGMYLSVNNLEAAQKTGKKQVIKTTRELTNQVPAPESMRGVKQYAAIATGYVNIPEDGVYYISSDLEEVWIDGKLMVNNGGEVKRFSRHDTSAALAKGLHEIKLVFLGHIIGGWPSNWNDGSVQLRKSDAEKFTPITAEMLSH
;
A
#
# COMPACT_ATOMS: atom_id res chain seq x y z
N MET A 1 22.83 -10.29 0.13
CA MET A 1 23.50 -9.22 0.94
C MET A 1 23.17 -7.90 0.27
N TYR A 2 22.17 -7.16 0.77
CA TYR A 2 21.91 -5.81 0.30
C TYR A 2 23.09 -4.95 0.77
N LYS A 3 23.94 -4.54 -0.16
CA LYS A 3 24.89 -3.46 0.11
C LYS A 3 24.04 -2.23 0.38
N ARG A 4 24.07 -1.69 1.61
CA ARG A 4 23.58 -0.34 1.88
C ARG A 4 24.41 0.59 0.98
N GLN A 5 23.83 0.99 -0.13
CA GLN A 5 24.39 2.04 -0.97
C GLN A 5 23.97 3.36 -0.34
N GLU A 6 24.92 4.28 -0.19
CA GLU A 6 24.56 5.66 0.09
C GLU A 6 23.65 6.16 -1.03
N TYR A 7 22.45 6.59 -0.63
CA TYR A 7 21.47 7.20 -1.52
C TYR A 7 21.07 8.53 -0.91
N GLY A 8 21.18 9.59 -1.68
CA GLY A 8 20.80 10.92 -1.24
C GLY A 8 21.04 11.94 -2.34
N GLY A 9 20.42 13.10 -2.18
CA GLY A 9 20.56 14.23 -3.07
C GLY A 9 19.55 15.31 -2.68
N PHE A 10 19.69 16.47 -3.29
CA PHE A 10 18.74 17.58 -3.19
C PHE A 10 18.78 18.35 -4.50
N TYR A 11 17.69 19.05 -4.79
CA TYR A 11 17.64 19.97 -5.91
C TYR A 11 18.25 21.31 -5.52
N THR A 12 19.09 21.87 -6.36
CA THR A 12 19.50 23.28 -6.23
C THR A 12 18.33 24.20 -6.57
N GLN A 13 18.38 25.43 -6.10
CA GLN A 13 17.33 26.42 -6.44
C GLN A 13 17.22 26.66 -7.95
N GLU A 14 18.33 26.56 -8.69
CA GLU A 14 18.36 26.67 -10.14
C GLU A 14 17.63 25.50 -10.80
N GLU A 15 17.86 24.27 -10.35
CA GLU A 15 17.14 23.08 -10.84
C GLU A 15 15.64 23.19 -10.54
N VAL A 16 15.25 23.65 -9.33
CA VAL A 16 13.84 23.89 -9.00
C VAL A 16 13.22 24.90 -9.94
N LYS A 17 13.89 26.03 -10.22
CA LYS A 17 13.40 27.05 -11.17
C LYS A 17 13.26 26.49 -12.58
N ASP A 18 14.18 25.64 -13.03
CA ASP A 18 14.11 24.97 -14.33
C ASP A 18 12.93 24.00 -14.42
N ILE A 19 12.71 23.20 -13.36
CA ILE A 19 11.56 22.29 -13.26
C ILE A 19 10.24 23.09 -13.28
N VAL A 20 10.14 24.17 -12.50
CA VAL A 20 8.96 25.03 -12.45
C VAL A 20 8.71 25.67 -13.82
N LYS A 21 9.75 26.16 -14.49
CA LYS A 21 9.63 26.71 -15.84
C LYS A 21 9.20 25.64 -16.85
N TYR A 22 9.78 24.47 -16.81
CA TYR A 22 9.41 23.33 -17.68
C TYR A 22 7.93 22.97 -17.56
N ALA A 23 7.42 22.97 -16.33
CA ALA A 23 6.00 22.74 -16.04
C ALA A 23 5.12 23.88 -16.56
N ALA A 24 5.53 25.14 -16.31
CA ALA A 24 4.78 26.33 -16.73
C ALA A 24 4.67 26.44 -18.27
N ASP A 25 5.72 26.08 -19.01
CA ASP A 25 5.72 26.00 -20.48
C ASP A 25 4.67 24.97 -21.00
N ARG A 26 4.14 24.12 -20.12
CA ARG A 26 3.09 23.11 -20.38
C ARG A 26 1.78 23.43 -19.67
N PHE A 27 1.63 24.64 -19.16
CA PHE A 27 0.45 25.09 -18.40
C PHE A 27 0.20 24.28 -17.12
N ILE A 28 1.27 23.78 -16.50
CA ILE A 28 1.22 23.06 -15.23
C ILE A 28 1.81 23.93 -14.15
N THR A 29 1.06 24.15 -13.08
CA THR A 29 1.54 24.84 -11.87
C THR A 29 2.06 23.83 -10.87
N ILE A 30 3.30 24.00 -10.41
CA ILE A 30 3.85 23.20 -9.31
C ILE A 30 3.51 23.92 -8.00
N VAL A 31 2.90 23.19 -7.07
CA VAL A 31 2.63 23.62 -5.71
C VAL A 31 3.64 22.95 -4.78
N PRO A 32 4.47 23.72 -4.05
CA PRO A 32 5.38 23.14 -3.07
C PRO A 32 4.62 22.67 -1.84
N GLU A 33 5.07 21.58 -1.22
CA GLU A 33 4.59 21.08 0.06
C GLU A 33 5.75 20.99 1.05
N ILE A 34 5.59 21.63 2.21
CA ILE A 34 6.49 21.57 3.36
C ILE A 34 5.66 21.15 4.56
N GLU A 35 5.95 19.98 5.08
CA GLU A 35 5.17 19.33 6.13
C GLU A 35 5.24 20.07 7.47
N LEU A 36 4.11 20.25 8.15
CA LEU A 36 3.96 20.92 9.45
C LEU A 36 2.69 20.45 10.17
N PRO A 37 2.67 20.17 11.49
CA PRO A 37 3.83 19.99 12.38
C PRO A 37 4.24 18.54 12.53
N GLY A 38 3.54 17.61 11.87
CA GLY A 38 3.88 16.20 11.73
C GLY A 38 4.93 15.96 10.63
N HIS A 39 5.30 14.70 10.41
CA HIS A 39 6.19 14.22 9.33
C HIS A 39 7.58 14.89 9.23
N GLU A 40 8.00 15.62 10.27
CA GLU A 40 9.22 16.43 10.32
C GLU A 40 10.43 15.70 10.94
N MET A 41 10.42 14.38 10.94
CA MET A 41 11.50 13.61 11.56
C MET A 41 12.87 13.86 10.91
N ALA A 42 12.90 14.18 9.61
CA ALA A 42 14.16 14.50 8.91
C ALA A 42 14.73 15.85 9.38
N ALA A 43 13.88 16.88 9.51
CA ALA A 43 14.30 18.17 10.04
C ALA A 43 14.71 18.06 11.53
N ILE A 44 13.95 17.33 12.34
CA ILE A 44 14.25 17.10 13.76
C ILE A 44 15.55 16.30 13.94
N ALA A 45 15.87 15.38 13.05
CA ALA A 45 17.14 14.65 13.08
C ALA A 45 18.35 15.58 12.83
N ALA A 46 18.17 16.60 11.97
CA ALA A 46 19.20 17.61 11.70
C ALA A 46 19.23 18.73 12.76
N TYR A 47 18.06 19.11 13.27
CA TYR A 47 17.84 20.21 14.23
C TYR A 47 17.00 19.72 15.42
N PRO A 48 17.60 18.99 16.37
CA PRO A 48 16.86 18.36 17.48
C PRO A 48 16.07 19.35 18.35
N GLU A 49 16.52 20.60 18.44
CA GLU A 49 15.88 21.68 19.18
C GLU A 49 14.46 21.99 18.70
N LEU A 50 14.09 21.60 17.47
CA LEU A 50 12.74 21.80 16.93
C LEU A 50 11.70 20.89 17.62
N SER A 51 12.12 19.78 18.22
CA SER A 51 11.24 18.85 18.94
C SER A 51 11.00 19.24 20.40
N CYS A 52 9.98 18.63 21.02
CA CYS A 52 9.68 18.82 22.44
C CYS A 52 10.83 18.38 23.36
N GLU A 53 11.48 17.29 23.05
CA GLU A 53 12.54 16.71 23.86
C GLU A 53 13.93 17.30 23.60
N GLY A 54 14.15 17.92 22.44
CA GLY A 54 15.46 18.44 22.04
C GLY A 54 16.52 17.36 21.86
N LYS A 55 16.09 16.11 21.61
CA LYS A 55 17.01 14.98 21.41
C LYS A 55 17.16 14.65 19.95
N GLN A 56 18.40 14.34 19.56
CA GLN A 56 18.67 13.90 18.21
C GLN A 56 17.98 12.55 17.93
N GLY A 57 17.20 12.52 16.86
CA GLY A 57 16.60 11.32 16.31
C GLY A 57 17.33 10.83 15.06
N THR A 58 16.84 9.77 14.46
CA THR A 58 17.26 9.29 13.14
C THR A 58 16.13 9.49 12.15
N PRO A 59 16.42 9.88 10.88
CA PRO A 59 15.41 9.93 9.86
C PRO A 59 14.68 8.59 9.75
N ARG A 60 13.39 8.65 9.47
CA ARG A 60 12.58 7.45 9.29
C ARG A 60 12.99 6.73 8.00
N ILE A 61 13.15 5.42 8.06
CA ILE A 61 13.53 4.56 6.92
C ILE A 61 12.42 3.57 6.53
N ILE A 62 11.24 3.69 7.16
CA ILE A 62 10.05 2.88 6.91
C ILE A 62 8.85 3.83 6.85
N TRP A 63 7.79 3.46 6.14
CA TRP A 63 6.57 4.25 6.13
C TRP A 63 5.89 4.30 7.50
N GLY A 64 5.02 5.29 7.71
CA GLY A 64 4.17 5.41 8.89
C GLY A 64 4.32 6.75 9.61
N VAL A 65 3.60 6.90 10.70
CA VAL A 65 3.52 8.10 11.53
C VAL A 65 4.52 8.04 12.66
N GLU A 66 5.17 9.16 12.98
CA GLU A 66 6.10 9.29 14.09
C GLU A 66 5.49 10.13 15.21
N ASP A 67 5.69 9.68 16.48
CA ASP A 67 5.23 10.42 17.65
C ASP A 67 6.04 11.70 17.94
N ILE A 68 7.24 11.80 17.35
CA ILE A 68 8.08 13.00 17.47
C ILE A 68 7.67 13.99 16.40
N VAL A 69 7.14 15.12 16.84
CA VAL A 69 6.66 16.22 16.01
C VAL A 69 7.30 17.53 16.44
N LEU A 70 7.12 18.59 15.66
CA LEU A 70 7.59 19.94 16.02
C LEU A 70 6.98 20.40 17.35
N CYS A 71 7.77 21.10 18.16
CA CYS A 71 7.30 21.61 19.43
C CYS A 71 6.49 22.90 19.27
N ALA A 72 5.19 22.81 19.42
CA ALA A 72 4.30 23.98 19.33
C ALA A 72 4.42 24.94 20.54
N GLY A 73 5.14 24.52 21.60
CA GLY A 73 5.39 25.36 22.77
C GLY A 73 6.57 26.32 22.64
N LYS A 74 7.50 26.03 21.74
CA LYS A 74 8.70 26.85 21.46
C LYS A 74 8.45 27.87 20.35
N GLU A 75 9.34 28.86 20.19
CA GLU A 75 9.32 29.79 19.05
C GLU A 75 10.26 29.35 17.92
N GLU A 76 11.27 28.54 18.23
CA GLU A 76 12.29 28.08 17.28
C GLU A 76 11.68 27.33 16.07
N PRO A 77 10.71 26.39 16.21
CA PRO A 77 10.08 25.77 15.06
C PRO A 77 9.36 26.79 14.15
N PHE A 78 8.66 27.77 14.72
CA PHE A 78 7.98 28.79 13.95
C PHE A 78 8.95 29.66 13.16
N GLN A 79 10.04 30.10 13.78
CA GLN A 79 11.06 30.90 13.11
C GLN A 79 11.75 30.11 12.00
N PHE A 80 12.13 28.85 12.30
CA PHE A 80 12.77 27.97 11.33
C PHE A 80 11.91 27.82 10.07
N PHE A 81 10.62 27.54 10.22
CA PHE A 81 9.74 27.36 9.07
C PHE A 81 9.32 28.68 8.42
N GLU A 82 9.31 29.81 9.14
CA GLU A 82 9.21 31.13 8.51
C GLU A 82 10.37 31.36 7.54
N ASP A 83 11.60 30.99 7.93
CA ASP A 83 12.79 31.11 7.09
C ASP A 83 12.75 30.15 5.89
N VAL A 84 12.32 28.89 6.11
CA VAL A 84 12.13 27.89 5.04
C VAL A 84 11.09 28.37 4.01
N ILE A 85 9.93 28.83 4.48
CA ILE A 85 8.86 29.35 3.59
C ILE A 85 9.35 30.58 2.83
N ALA A 86 10.10 31.47 3.49
CA ALA A 86 10.66 32.67 2.87
C ALA A 86 11.66 32.32 1.74
N GLU A 87 12.42 31.24 1.88
CA GLU A 87 13.33 30.76 0.83
C GLU A 87 12.59 30.03 -0.30
N VAL A 88 11.62 29.16 0.04
CA VAL A 88 10.94 28.30 -0.92
C VAL A 88 9.87 29.05 -1.73
N ALA A 89 9.05 29.88 -1.10
CA ALA A 89 7.91 30.51 -1.77
C ALA A 89 8.25 31.31 -3.03
N PRO A 90 9.39 32.05 -3.12
CA PRO A 90 9.79 32.76 -4.35
C PRO A 90 10.15 31.84 -5.52
N LEU A 91 10.50 30.58 -5.27
CA LEU A 91 10.87 29.62 -6.33
C LEU A 91 9.63 29.13 -7.10
N PHE A 92 8.44 29.22 -6.48
CA PHE A 92 7.18 28.72 -7.02
C PHE A 92 6.22 29.89 -7.28
N PRO A 93 6.05 30.34 -8.52
CA PRO A 93 5.21 31.49 -8.84
C PRO A 93 3.70 31.24 -8.69
N GLY A 94 3.28 30.00 -8.51
CA GLY A 94 1.88 29.61 -8.31
C GLY A 94 1.26 30.28 -7.07
N GLU A 95 -0.06 30.33 -7.03
CA GLU A 95 -0.83 30.99 -5.99
C GLU A 95 -0.81 30.23 -4.65
N TYR A 96 -0.60 28.93 -4.66
CA TYR A 96 -0.74 28.04 -3.51
C TYR A 96 0.59 27.59 -2.92
N PHE A 97 0.56 27.34 -1.61
CA PHE A 97 1.64 26.71 -0.83
C PHE A 97 1.00 25.70 0.13
N HIS A 98 1.40 24.45 0.05
CA HIS A 98 0.89 23.37 0.89
C HIS A 98 1.77 23.19 2.13
N ILE A 99 1.15 23.05 3.30
CA ILE A 99 1.86 22.90 4.59
C ILE A 99 1.71 21.53 5.23
N GLY A 100 1.17 20.53 4.53
CA GLY A 100 0.82 19.26 5.13
C GLY A 100 -0.31 19.37 6.13
N GLY A 101 -0.02 19.16 7.39
CA GLY A 101 -0.97 19.29 8.50
C GLY A 101 -1.57 17.96 8.96
N ASP A 102 -1.26 16.89 8.24
CA ASP A 102 -1.74 15.54 8.46
C ASP A 102 -0.97 14.80 9.56
N GLU A 103 -1.61 13.75 10.06
CA GLU A 103 -1.02 12.70 10.90
C GLU A 103 -0.07 13.19 12.01
N CYS A 104 -0.41 14.31 12.66
CA CYS A 104 0.37 14.87 13.75
C CYS A 104 -0.10 14.28 15.11
N PRO A 105 0.60 13.29 15.72
CA PRO A 105 0.25 12.77 17.03
C PRO A 105 0.39 13.84 18.13
N LYS A 106 -0.51 13.82 19.09
CA LYS A 106 -0.56 14.80 20.19
C LYS A 106 0.22 14.37 21.41
N THR A 107 0.67 13.10 21.48
CA THR A 107 1.32 12.47 22.64
C THR A 107 2.55 13.21 23.14
N SER A 108 3.37 13.77 22.23
CA SER A 108 4.51 14.60 22.59
C SER A 108 4.10 15.92 23.23
N TRP A 109 3.03 16.55 22.77
CA TRP A 109 2.53 17.83 23.29
C TRP A 109 1.84 17.70 24.64
N GLU A 110 1.10 16.61 24.87
CA GLU A 110 0.48 16.29 26.15
C GLU A 110 1.49 16.26 27.30
N LYS A 111 2.68 15.73 27.02
CA LYS A 111 3.77 15.57 28.00
C LYS A 111 4.73 16.77 28.07
N CYS A 112 4.72 17.65 27.08
CA CYS A 112 5.66 18.75 26.98
C CYS A 112 5.24 19.96 27.84
N PRO A 113 6.04 20.38 28.85
CA PRO A 113 5.70 21.52 29.70
C PRO A 113 5.54 22.83 28.91
N LEU A 114 6.30 23.00 27.81
CA LEU A 114 6.24 24.22 26.98
C LEU A 114 4.97 24.25 26.14
N CYS A 115 4.55 23.12 25.55
CA CYS A 115 3.27 23.01 24.82
C CYS A 115 2.10 23.25 25.78
N GLN A 116 2.12 22.65 26.98
CA GLN A 116 1.10 22.88 27.99
C GLN A 116 1.08 24.35 28.50
N ALA A 117 2.25 25.00 28.60
CA ALA A 117 2.32 26.42 28.92
C ALA A 117 1.73 27.30 27.79
N ARG A 118 1.98 26.93 26.52
CA ARG A 118 1.39 27.60 25.35
C ARG A 118 -0.14 27.47 25.35
N ILE A 119 -0.65 26.27 25.56
CA ILE A 119 -2.10 26.00 25.67
C ILE A 119 -2.74 26.94 26.72
N ARG A 120 -2.13 27.04 27.91
CA ARG A 120 -2.64 27.94 28.96
C ARG A 120 -2.53 29.41 28.58
N LYS A 121 -1.42 29.82 27.99
CA LYS A 121 -1.16 31.23 27.60
C LYS A 121 -2.14 31.70 26.53
N GLU A 122 -2.40 30.87 25.53
CA GLU A 122 -3.29 31.19 24.41
C GLU A 122 -4.78 30.89 24.74
N GLY A 123 -5.05 30.36 25.94
CA GLY A 123 -6.41 30.04 26.38
C GLY A 123 -7.08 28.90 25.60
N LEU A 124 -6.29 28.00 25.05
CA LEU A 124 -6.78 26.87 24.26
C LEU A 124 -7.41 25.82 25.19
N LYS A 125 -8.73 25.72 25.15
CA LYS A 125 -9.48 24.78 25.98
C LYS A 125 -10.13 23.70 25.11
N GLY A 126 -9.97 22.44 25.49
CA GLY A 126 -10.71 21.37 24.89
C GLY A 126 -12.22 21.57 25.07
N ASP A 127 -12.99 21.02 24.18
CA ASP A 127 -14.45 20.97 24.23
C ASP A 127 -14.96 19.54 23.97
N LYS A 128 -16.22 19.39 23.55
CA LYS A 128 -16.80 18.06 23.31
C LYS A 128 -16.26 17.37 22.05
N GLU A 129 -15.74 18.14 21.13
CA GLU A 129 -15.32 17.69 19.80
C GLU A 129 -13.81 17.62 19.68
N HIS A 130 -13.08 18.52 20.37
CA HIS A 130 -11.64 18.70 20.22
C HIS A 130 -10.91 18.80 21.55
N THR A 131 -9.73 18.21 21.61
CA THR A 131 -8.79 18.34 22.74
C THR A 131 -8.10 19.70 22.72
N ALA A 132 -7.42 20.04 23.82
CA ALA A 132 -6.61 21.26 23.87
C ALA A 132 -5.38 21.18 22.93
N GLU A 133 -4.87 20.00 22.70
CA GLU A 133 -3.75 19.70 21.81
C GLU A 133 -4.14 19.79 20.33
N GLU A 134 -5.36 19.38 19.95
CA GLU A 134 -5.90 19.64 18.62
C GLU A 134 -6.07 21.14 18.35
N LYS A 135 -6.54 21.91 19.35
CA LYS A 135 -6.57 23.36 19.27
C LYS A 135 -5.17 24.00 19.23
N LEU A 136 -4.16 23.34 19.82
CA LEU A 136 -2.77 23.76 19.68
C LEU A 136 -2.26 23.52 18.26
N GLN A 137 -2.68 22.45 17.59
CA GLN A 137 -2.38 22.27 16.16
C GLN A 137 -3.03 23.36 15.31
N SER A 138 -4.31 23.67 15.55
CA SER A 138 -4.99 24.78 14.88
C SER A 138 -4.25 26.11 15.09
N TYR A 139 -3.79 26.40 16.31
CA TYR A 139 -2.96 27.58 16.60
C TYR A 139 -1.67 27.57 15.78
N PHE A 140 -0.99 26.43 15.67
CA PHE A 140 0.22 26.27 14.87
C PHE A 140 -0.07 26.59 13.39
N VAL A 141 -1.08 25.94 12.82
CA VAL A 141 -1.51 26.12 11.43
C VAL A 141 -1.88 27.57 11.13
N GLN A 142 -2.65 28.24 12.01
CA GLN A 142 -3.01 29.65 11.84
C GLN A 142 -1.80 30.60 11.88
N ARG A 143 -0.75 30.25 12.64
CA ARG A 143 0.50 31.03 12.60
C ARG A 143 1.21 30.87 11.26
N MET A 144 1.28 29.64 10.76
CA MET A 144 1.91 29.36 9.46
C MET A 144 1.10 29.92 8.29
N GLU A 145 -0.22 29.94 8.37
CA GLU A 145 -1.07 30.62 7.39
C GLU A 145 -0.66 32.10 7.24
N LYS A 146 -0.45 32.80 8.35
CA LYS A 146 0.00 34.21 8.32
C LYS A 146 1.35 34.38 7.62
N VAL A 147 2.26 33.42 7.83
CA VAL A 147 3.56 33.40 7.15
C VAL A 147 3.39 33.19 5.66
N VAL A 148 2.62 32.17 5.26
CA VAL A 148 2.32 31.87 3.85
C VAL A 148 1.66 33.08 3.16
N ASN A 149 0.66 33.69 3.81
CA ASN A 149 -0.05 34.88 3.30
C ASN A 149 0.87 36.10 3.16
N LYS A 150 1.85 36.30 4.07
CA LYS A 150 2.88 37.35 3.98
C LYS A 150 3.70 37.28 2.70
N HIS A 151 3.88 36.06 2.15
CA HIS A 151 4.56 35.80 0.89
C HIS A 151 3.63 35.83 -0.33
N GLY A 152 2.38 36.32 -0.17
CA GLY A 152 1.39 36.43 -1.24
C GLY A 152 0.83 35.08 -1.73
N LYS A 153 0.94 34.04 -0.93
CA LYS A 153 0.42 32.71 -1.23
C LYS A 153 -0.84 32.40 -0.44
N LYS A 154 -1.66 31.49 -0.96
CA LYS A 154 -2.78 30.86 -0.25
C LYS A 154 -2.33 29.54 0.32
N MET A 155 -2.64 29.29 1.58
CA MET A 155 -2.29 28.06 2.25
C MET A 155 -3.23 26.91 1.84
N ILE A 156 -2.67 25.75 1.56
CA ILE A 156 -3.38 24.47 1.48
C ILE A 156 -2.90 23.60 2.64
N GLY A 157 -3.77 22.77 3.19
CA GLY A 157 -3.40 21.68 4.09
C GLY A 157 -4.34 20.50 3.94
N TRP A 158 -3.87 19.33 4.38
CA TRP A 158 -4.70 18.14 4.45
C TRP A 158 -5.89 18.35 5.40
N ASP A 159 -6.92 17.52 5.30
CA ASP A 159 -8.19 17.77 6.00
C ASP A 159 -8.10 17.74 7.54
N GLU A 160 -6.97 17.29 8.13
CA GLU A 160 -6.70 17.41 9.56
C GLU A 160 -6.56 18.87 10.04
N ILE A 161 -6.31 19.82 9.16
CA ILE A 161 -6.30 21.24 9.54
C ILE A 161 -7.68 21.78 9.98
N LEU A 162 -8.74 20.98 9.76
CA LEU A 162 -10.07 21.25 10.33
C LEU A 162 -10.13 21.04 11.84
N GLU A 163 -9.27 20.17 12.38
CA GLU A 163 -9.26 19.80 13.79
C GLU A 163 -8.88 20.99 14.66
N GLY A 164 -9.70 21.25 15.69
CA GLY A 164 -9.48 22.38 16.61
C GLY A 164 -9.80 23.75 16.04
N GLY A 165 -10.23 23.86 14.78
CA GLY A 165 -10.65 25.10 14.10
C GLY A 165 -9.81 25.44 12.87
N LEU A 166 -10.49 25.63 11.75
CA LEU A 166 -9.85 25.94 10.46
C LEU A 166 -9.28 27.36 10.42
N ALA A 167 -8.09 27.51 9.83
CA ALA A 167 -7.48 28.81 9.59
C ALA A 167 -8.32 29.61 8.57
N PRO A 168 -8.44 30.96 8.72
CA PRO A 168 -9.50 31.77 8.07
C PRO A 168 -9.52 31.73 6.54
N SER A 169 -8.38 31.56 5.87
CA SER A 169 -8.28 31.57 4.40
C SER A 169 -7.74 30.27 3.82
N ALA A 170 -7.61 29.23 4.65
CA ALA A 170 -7.06 27.95 4.25
C ALA A 170 -7.92 27.25 3.19
N THR A 171 -7.26 26.63 2.22
CA THR A 171 -7.84 25.65 1.31
C THR A 171 -7.63 24.26 1.89
N VAL A 172 -8.66 23.43 1.90
CA VAL A 172 -8.61 22.08 2.46
C VAL A 172 -8.44 21.04 1.35
N MET A 173 -7.44 20.18 1.50
CA MET A 173 -7.26 19.02 0.63
C MET A 173 -7.81 17.77 1.35
N SER A 174 -8.96 17.26 0.88
CA SER A 174 -9.70 16.17 1.56
C SER A 174 -9.23 14.82 1.05
N TRP A 175 -8.45 14.08 1.88
CA TRP A 175 -7.80 12.83 1.48
C TRP A 175 -8.33 11.58 2.20
N ARG A 176 -8.73 11.71 3.47
CA ARG A 176 -9.25 10.58 4.27
C ARG A 176 -10.60 10.09 3.75
N GLY A 177 -11.42 11.00 3.24
CA GLY A 177 -12.73 10.78 2.66
C GLY A 177 -13.29 12.07 2.08
N GLU A 178 -14.59 12.13 1.82
CA GLU A 178 -15.26 13.35 1.34
C GLU A 178 -15.69 14.29 2.48
N GLU A 179 -15.77 13.78 3.70
CA GLU A 179 -16.35 14.46 4.87
C GLU A 179 -15.61 15.76 5.19
N GLY A 180 -14.27 15.73 5.15
CA GLY A 180 -13.45 16.93 5.35
C GLY A 180 -13.72 18.01 4.33
N GLY A 181 -13.81 17.63 3.05
CA GLY A 181 -14.14 18.53 1.96
C GLY A 181 -15.56 19.11 2.08
N ILE A 182 -16.53 18.27 2.44
CA ILE A 182 -17.92 18.70 2.66
C ILE A 182 -17.99 19.70 3.83
N ALA A 183 -17.29 19.43 4.93
CA ALA A 183 -17.23 20.30 6.09
C ALA A 183 -16.61 21.67 5.72
N ALA A 184 -15.45 21.69 5.06
CA ALA A 184 -14.75 22.92 4.64
C ALA A 184 -15.59 23.75 3.66
N ALA A 185 -16.16 23.13 2.62
CA ALA A 185 -17.03 23.80 1.66
C ALA A 185 -18.29 24.38 2.33
N SER A 186 -18.85 23.68 3.33
CA SER A 186 -19.99 24.16 4.11
C SER A 186 -19.63 25.40 4.93
N MET A 187 -18.38 25.56 5.33
CA MET A 187 -17.82 26.75 5.98
C MET A 187 -17.36 27.84 5.01
N ASN A 188 -17.57 27.67 3.69
CA ASN A 188 -17.16 28.57 2.60
C ASN A 188 -15.64 28.60 2.35
N HIS A 189 -14.95 27.52 2.60
CA HIS A 189 -13.56 27.35 2.25
C HIS A 189 -13.40 26.63 0.92
N ASP A 190 -12.38 26.98 0.16
CA ASP A 190 -12.00 26.28 -1.07
C ASP A 190 -11.50 24.87 -0.73
N VAL A 191 -11.79 23.91 -1.61
CA VAL A 191 -11.51 22.49 -1.40
C VAL A 191 -10.91 21.87 -2.65
N ILE A 192 -9.93 20.98 -2.45
CA ILE A 192 -9.46 20.04 -3.46
C ILE A 192 -9.83 18.63 -2.97
N MET A 193 -10.54 17.87 -3.80
CA MET A 193 -10.98 16.53 -3.46
C MET A 193 -9.96 15.49 -3.90
N THR A 194 -9.49 14.66 -2.97
CA THR A 194 -8.55 13.57 -3.24
C THR A 194 -8.81 12.32 -2.36
N PRO A 195 -10.11 11.93 -2.18
CA PRO A 195 -10.47 10.91 -1.19
C PRO A 195 -9.97 9.52 -1.59
N GLY A 196 -9.13 8.92 -0.75
CA GLY A 196 -8.63 7.57 -0.95
C GLY A 196 -9.73 6.51 -0.96
N SER A 197 -10.78 6.70 -0.14
CA SER A 197 -11.98 5.85 -0.12
C SER A 197 -12.69 5.78 -1.47
N GLU A 198 -12.59 6.83 -2.30
CA GLU A 198 -13.25 6.94 -3.59
C GLU A 198 -12.32 6.60 -4.78
N GLY A 199 -11.11 6.14 -4.51
CA GLY A 199 -10.18 5.70 -5.55
C GLY A 199 -9.22 6.77 -6.05
N MET A 200 -9.02 7.85 -5.28
CA MET A 200 -8.05 8.89 -5.65
C MET A 200 -6.60 8.54 -5.27
N TYR A 201 -6.34 7.32 -4.75
CA TYR A 201 -4.98 6.83 -4.54
C TYR A 201 -4.58 5.91 -5.70
N ILE A 202 -3.74 6.43 -6.60
CA ILE A 202 -3.30 5.72 -7.80
C ILE A 202 -1.88 5.13 -7.70
N ASP A 203 -1.36 4.99 -6.50
CA ASP A 203 -0.23 4.15 -6.13
C ASP A 203 -0.66 2.72 -5.77
N GLN A 204 -1.96 2.47 -5.56
CA GLN A 204 -2.57 1.20 -5.18
C GLN A 204 -2.52 0.15 -6.33
N PHE A 205 -2.85 -1.11 -6.00
CA PHE A 205 -2.98 -2.16 -7.01
C PHE A 205 -4.06 -1.84 -8.05
N GLN A 206 -3.82 -2.23 -9.30
CA GLN A 206 -4.76 -2.13 -10.42
C GLN A 206 -5.38 -3.48 -10.82
N GLY A 207 -4.80 -4.57 -10.37
CA GLY A 207 -5.20 -5.95 -10.61
C GLY A 207 -4.83 -6.83 -9.43
N ASP A 208 -4.92 -8.15 -9.58
CA ASP A 208 -4.61 -9.12 -8.53
C ASP A 208 -3.21 -8.87 -7.94
N TYR A 209 -3.15 -8.60 -6.65
CA TYR A 209 -1.91 -8.29 -5.93
C TYR A 209 -0.85 -9.38 -6.01
N LYS A 210 -1.23 -10.64 -6.27
CA LYS A 210 -0.32 -11.79 -6.39
C LYS A 210 0.55 -11.75 -7.64
N ILE A 211 0.07 -11.07 -8.69
CA ILE A 211 0.75 -11.00 -9.98
C ILE A 211 1.18 -9.60 -10.38
N ASN A 212 0.85 -8.61 -9.57
CA ASN A 212 1.24 -7.21 -9.77
C ASN A 212 2.41 -6.83 -8.85
N PRO A 213 3.22 -5.84 -9.21
CA PRO A 213 4.26 -5.31 -8.34
C PRO A 213 3.69 -4.91 -6.98
N VAL A 214 4.50 -5.07 -5.91
CA VAL A 214 4.08 -4.73 -4.54
C VAL A 214 3.73 -3.25 -4.42
N SER A 215 2.64 -2.98 -3.70
CA SER A 215 2.10 -1.65 -3.41
C SER A 215 1.83 -1.53 -1.91
N ILE A 216 1.56 -0.32 -1.44
CA ILE A 216 1.13 -0.09 -0.05
C ILE A 216 -0.17 -0.83 0.31
N GLY A 217 -0.97 -1.19 -0.67
CA GLY A 217 -2.26 -1.89 -0.52
C GLY A 217 -3.36 -1.23 -1.34
N GLY A 218 -4.60 -1.54 -0.98
CA GLY A 218 -5.77 -1.04 -1.68
C GLY A 218 -5.94 -1.58 -3.10
N PHE A 219 -7.04 -1.23 -3.73
CA PHE A 219 -7.34 -1.64 -5.09
C PHE A 219 -8.11 -0.53 -5.80
N THR A 220 -7.50 0.04 -6.84
CA THR A 220 -8.07 1.14 -7.62
C THR A 220 -7.88 0.90 -9.10
N THR A 221 -8.98 0.69 -9.82
CA THR A 221 -9.00 0.58 -11.29
C THR A 221 -9.22 1.94 -11.95
N ALA A 222 -8.94 2.04 -13.24
CA ALA A 222 -9.31 3.23 -14.03
C ALA A 222 -10.83 3.50 -14.00
N GLU A 223 -11.65 2.44 -13.96
CA GLU A 223 -13.10 2.57 -13.86
C GLU A 223 -13.53 3.18 -12.52
N ARG A 224 -12.88 2.78 -11.40
CA ARG A 224 -13.16 3.36 -10.08
C ARG A 224 -12.85 4.85 -10.04
N VAL A 225 -11.69 5.26 -10.56
CA VAL A 225 -11.33 6.68 -10.70
C VAL A 225 -12.37 7.41 -11.57
N TYR A 226 -12.73 6.84 -12.71
CA TYR A 226 -13.68 7.46 -13.65
C TYR A 226 -15.08 7.65 -13.05
N LYS A 227 -15.53 6.74 -12.18
CA LYS A 227 -16.85 6.82 -11.55
C LYS A 227 -16.97 7.91 -10.51
N TYR A 228 -15.88 8.38 -9.97
CA TYR A 228 -15.91 9.40 -8.94
C TYR A 228 -16.55 10.70 -9.42
N ASN A 229 -17.37 11.32 -8.55
CA ASN A 229 -17.93 12.65 -8.74
C ASN A 229 -17.25 13.61 -7.77
N PRO A 230 -16.38 14.53 -8.25
CA PRO A 230 -15.66 15.44 -7.36
C PRO A 230 -16.54 16.42 -6.58
N VAL A 231 -17.77 16.66 -7.04
CA VAL A 231 -18.72 17.53 -6.34
C VAL A 231 -19.82 16.68 -5.71
N PRO A 232 -19.75 16.38 -4.39
CA PRO A 232 -20.78 15.62 -3.69
C PRO A 232 -22.18 16.21 -3.89
N ASP A 233 -23.18 15.35 -4.08
CA ASP A 233 -24.57 15.76 -4.32
C ASP A 233 -25.12 16.66 -3.21
N THR A 234 -24.70 16.43 -1.97
CA THR A 234 -25.07 17.28 -0.81
C THR A 234 -24.60 18.70 -0.95
N LEU A 235 -23.37 18.92 -1.44
CA LEU A 235 -22.82 20.25 -1.71
C LEU A 235 -23.50 20.91 -2.92
N ALA A 236 -23.76 20.13 -3.97
CA ALA A 236 -24.47 20.62 -5.14
C ALA A 236 -25.89 21.11 -4.77
N ALA A 237 -26.63 20.31 -4.00
CA ALA A 237 -27.97 20.67 -3.51
C ALA A 237 -27.96 21.89 -2.58
N ALA A 238 -26.90 22.07 -1.78
CA ALA A 238 -26.73 23.24 -0.90
C ALA A 238 -26.20 24.49 -1.61
N GLY A 239 -25.93 24.43 -2.93
CA GLY A 239 -25.33 25.54 -3.70
C GLY A 239 -23.87 25.81 -3.35
N LYS A 240 -23.20 24.86 -2.67
CA LYS A 240 -21.81 24.96 -2.20
C LYS A 240 -20.79 24.28 -3.13
N GLY A 241 -21.23 23.66 -4.21
CA GLY A 241 -20.34 22.95 -5.14
C GLY A 241 -19.24 23.81 -5.76
N HIS A 242 -19.43 25.14 -5.81
CA HIS A 242 -18.45 26.08 -6.35
C HIS A 242 -17.19 26.24 -5.48
N PHE A 243 -17.22 25.78 -4.22
CA PHE A 243 -16.04 25.70 -3.36
C PHE A 243 -15.12 24.54 -3.70
N ILE A 244 -15.60 23.52 -4.42
CA ILE A 244 -14.74 22.47 -4.94
C ILE A 244 -13.97 23.03 -6.15
N LYS A 245 -12.67 23.28 -5.95
CA LYS A 245 -11.82 23.89 -6.99
C LYS A 245 -11.21 22.86 -7.94
N GLY A 246 -11.15 21.62 -7.50
CA GLY A 246 -10.59 20.56 -8.32
C GLY A 246 -10.58 19.21 -7.65
N VAL A 247 -10.04 18.25 -8.38
CA VAL A 247 -9.81 16.87 -7.95
C VAL A 247 -8.35 16.50 -8.20
N GLN A 248 -7.78 15.70 -7.31
CA GLN A 248 -6.40 15.21 -7.39
C GLN A 248 -6.35 13.70 -7.17
N CYS A 249 -5.36 13.05 -7.77
CA CYS A 249 -4.94 11.70 -7.38
C CYS A 249 -3.60 11.75 -6.64
N ASN A 250 -3.52 11.03 -5.54
CA ASN A 250 -2.27 10.87 -4.78
C ASN A 250 -1.45 9.70 -5.32
N VAL A 251 -0.13 9.89 -5.34
CA VAL A 251 0.87 8.91 -5.74
C VAL A 251 1.92 8.84 -4.63
N TRP A 252 1.57 8.12 -3.55
CA TRP A 252 2.46 7.94 -2.40
C TRP A 252 3.65 7.06 -2.78
N SER A 253 4.86 7.49 -2.41
CA SER A 253 6.09 6.98 -3.02
C SER A 253 6.78 5.83 -2.28
N GLU A 254 6.23 5.33 -1.19
CA GLU A 254 6.84 4.29 -0.34
C GLU A 254 7.21 3.01 -1.10
N TYR A 255 6.48 2.71 -2.18
CA TYR A 255 6.70 1.53 -3.01
C TYR A 255 7.02 1.87 -4.47
N LEU A 256 7.42 3.12 -4.75
CA LEU A 256 7.80 3.62 -6.07
C LEU A 256 9.32 3.78 -6.14
N TYR A 257 10.02 2.74 -6.48
CA TYR A 257 11.48 2.71 -6.44
C TYR A 257 12.17 3.12 -7.75
N ASN A 258 11.42 3.34 -8.82
CA ASN A 258 11.89 3.87 -10.10
C ASN A 258 10.74 4.43 -10.96
N THR A 259 11.10 5.09 -12.07
CA THR A 259 10.15 5.70 -13.01
C THR A 259 9.21 4.67 -13.65
N ASP A 260 9.72 3.49 -14.01
CA ASP A 260 8.90 2.44 -14.65
C ASP A 260 7.74 2.00 -13.76
N ILE A 261 7.99 1.83 -12.45
CA ILE A 261 6.93 1.49 -11.49
C ILE A 261 5.98 2.65 -11.27
N MET A 262 6.49 3.89 -11.22
CA MET A 262 5.66 5.08 -11.11
C MET A 262 4.69 5.19 -12.31
N GLU A 263 5.18 5.07 -13.53
CA GLU A 263 4.38 5.09 -14.75
C GLU A 263 3.36 3.95 -14.77
N TYR A 264 3.79 2.73 -14.42
CA TYR A 264 2.90 1.58 -14.28
C TYR A 264 1.75 1.84 -13.29
N ARG A 265 2.01 2.55 -12.19
CA ARG A 265 0.99 2.91 -11.20
C ARG A 265 0.06 4.01 -11.68
N ILE A 266 0.61 5.06 -12.28
CA ILE A 266 -0.14 6.23 -12.70
C ILE A 266 -1.05 5.92 -13.90
N TYR A 267 -0.51 5.25 -14.93
CA TYR A 267 -1.24 5.01 -16.17
C TYR A 267 -1.94 3.63 -16.17
N PRO A 268 -3.18 3.56 -16.68
CA PRO A 268 -3.96 4.63 -17.35
C PRO A 268 -4.84 5.47 -16.41
N ARG A 269 -4.79 5.28 -15.09
CA ARG A 269 -5.71 5.93 -14.11
C ARG A 269 -5.70 7.44 -14.17
N ILE A 270 -4.55 8.05 -14.43
CA ILE A 270 -4.43 9.51 -14.58
C ILE A 270 -5.25 10.05 -15.78
N LEU A 271 -5.47 9.23 -16.82
CA LEU A 271 -6.34 9.62 -17.93
C LEU A 271 -7.81 9.64 -17.50
N ALA A 272 -8.22 8.74 -16.60
CA ALA A 272 -9.55 8.78 -16.00
C ALA A 272 -9.73 10.00 -15.10
N LEU A 273 -8.72 10.35 -14.31
CA LEU A 273 -8.72 11.61 -13.54
C LEU A 273 -8.89 12.83 -14.46
N SER A 274 -8.13 12.88 -15.56
CA SER A 274 -8.24 13.98 -16.52
C SER A 274 -9.65 14.10 -17.08
N GLU A 275 -10.30 12.99 -17.37
CA GLU A 275 -11.68 12.99 -17.86
C GLU A 275 -12.66 13.57 -16.83
N ILE A 276 -12.61 13.11 -15.57
CA ILE A 276 -13.53 13.61 -14.53
C ILE A 276 -13.27 15.04 -14.14
N ALA A 277 -12.04 15.55 -14.31
CA ALA A 277 -11.70 16.95 -14.06
C ALA A 277 -12.21 17.89 -15.17
N TRP A 278 -12.36 17.42 -16.40
CA TRP A 278 -12.70 18.24 -17.55
C TRP A 278 -14.11 18.02 -18.11
N SER A 279 -14.73 16.87 -17.81
CA SER A 279 -16.02 16.51 -18.42
C SER A 279 -17.17 16.71 -17.43
N PRO A 280 -18.26 17.37 -17.85
CA PRO A 280 -19.50 17.40 -17.10
C PRO A 280 -20.04 16.00 -16.82
N LEU A 281 -20.68 15.80 -15.66
CA LEU A 281 -21.19 14.50 -15.22
C LEU A 281 -22.15 13.86 -16.22
N ASP A 282 -23.02 14.64 -16.84
CA ASP A 282 -24.02 14.21 -17.82
C ASP A 282 -23.42 13.73 -19.15
N ARG A 283 -22.11 13.95 -19.37
CA ARG A 283 -21.37 13.51 -20.54
C ARG A 283 -20.45 12.33 -20.26
N LYS A 284 -20.42 11.84 -19.02
CA LYS A 284 -19.56 10.69 -18.66
C LYS A 284 -20.13 9.40 -19.23
N ASP A 285 -19.33 8.72 -20.05
CA ASP A 285 -19.59 7.38 -20.60
C ASP A 285 -18.31 6.55 -20.51
N TYR A 286 -18.29 5.59 -19.58
CA TYR A 286 -17.10 4.77 -19.35
C TYR A 286 -16.74 3.89 -20.55
N LYS A 287 -17.73 3.39 -21.31
CA LYS A 287 -17.46 2.57 -22.50
C LYS A 287 -16.82 3.40 -23.62
N ASP A 288 -17.27 4.63 -23.80
CA ASP A 288 -16.62 5.53 -24.74
C ASP A 288 -15.22 5.94 -24.25
N PHE A 289 -15.05 6.14 -22.94
CA PHE A 289 -13.73 6.38 -22.35
C PHE A 289 -12.79 5.20 -22.65
N GLU A 290 -13.20 3.95 -22.42
CA GLU A 290 -12.38 2.76 -22.72
C GLU A 290 -11.96 2.71 -24.19
N ARG A 291 -12.90 2.98 -25.12
CA ARG A 291 -12.59 3.06 -26.55
C ARG A 291 -11.56 4.15 -26.88
N ARG A 292 -11.65 5.30 -26.24
CA ARG A 292 -10.67 6.40 -26.41
C ARG A 292 -9.34 6.10 -25.72
N LEU A 293 -9.39 5.34 -24.64
CA LEU A 293 -8.20 4.89 -23.92
C LEU A 293 -7.28 4.04 -24.80
N ASP A 294 -7.84 3.14 -25.63
CA ASP A 294 -7.05 2.34 -26.56
C ASP A 294 -6.22 3.22 -27.51
N ASN A 295 -6.80 4.32 -28.01
CA ASN A 295 -6.08 5.29 -28.84
C ASN A 295 -5.07 6.11 -28.04
N ALA A 296 -5.38 6.45 -26.79
CA ALA A 296 -4.45 7.17 -25.91
C ALA A 296 -3.21 6.32 -25.58
N GLN A 297 -3.40 5.01 -25.40
CA GLN A 297 -2.30 4.06 -25.13
C GLN A 297 -1.30 4.00 -26.29
N VAL A 298 -1.74 4.12 -27.54
CA VAL A 298 -0.81 4.23 -28.69
C VAL A 298 0.08 5.48 -28.59
N ARG A 299 -0.44 6.59 -28.07
CA ARG A 299 0.38 7.78 -27.81
C ARG A 299 1.34 7.60 -26.65
N LEU A 300 0.90 6.90 -25.60
CA LEU A 300 1.80 6.52 -24.49
C LEU A 300 2.96 5.65 -24.99
N ASP A 301 2.69 4.72 -25.92
CA ASP A 301 3.73 3.93 -26.59
C ASP A 301 4.75 4.81 -27.34
N GLY A 302 4.26 5.82 -28.06
CA GLY A 302 5.12 6.79 -28.75
C GLY A 302 6.01 7.61 -27.83
N HIS A 303 5.64 7.75 -26.56
CA HIS A 303 6.43 8.40 -25.51
C HIS A 303 7.24 7.43 -24.66
N GLY A 304 7.17 6.11 -24.89
CA GLY A 304 7.89 5.10 -24.13
C GLY A 304 7.36 4.89 -22.70
N ILE A 305 6.11 5.29 -22.42
CA ILE A 305 5.52 5.18 -21.09
C ILE A 305 5.19 3.72 -20.76
N ASN A 306 5.62 3.27 -19.57
CA ASN A 306 5.33 1.94 -19.04
C ASN A 306 3.96 1.93 -18.34
N TYR A 307 2.87 1.81 -19.08
CA TYR A 307 1.53 1.78 -18.50
C TYR A 307 1.03 0.36 -18.19
N TYR A 308 0.12 0.26 -17.23
CA TYR A 308 -0.55 -1.00 -16.87
C TYR A 308 -1.44 -1.50 -18.01
N ILE A 309 -1.25 -2.77 -18.37
CA ILE A 309 -2.17 -3.56 -19.20
C ILE A 309 -2.75 -4.65 -18.30
N PRO A 310 -4.10 -4.78 -18.23
CA PRO A 310 -4.73 -5.80 -17.40
C PRO A 310 -4.17 -7.20 -17.67
N GLN A 311 -3.70 -7.87 -16.63
CA GLN A 311 -3.18 -9.23 -16.76
C GLN A 311 -4.31 -10.24 -16.62
N PRO A 312 -4.22 -11.41 -17.28
CA PRO A 312 -5.16 -12.50 -17.08
C PRO A 312 -5.12 -13.00 -15.63
N GLU A 313 -6.25 -12.93 -14.94
CA GLU A 313 -6.44 -13.34 -13.54
C GLU A 313 -7.24 -14.65 -13.47
N GLN A 314 -6.98 -15.46 -12.43
CA GLN A 314 -7.73 -16.67 -12.17
C GLN A 314 -8.81 -16.43 -11.10
N PRO A 315 -9.96 -17.05 -11.16
CA PRO A 315 -10.93 -17.04 -10.08
C PRO A 315 -10.30 -17.53 -8.77
N ASN A 316 -10.73 -16.94 -7.65
CA ASN A 316 -10.23 -17.28 -6.30
C ASN A 316 -8.73 -17.02 -6.07
N GLY A 317 -8.15 -16.14 -6.85
CA GLY A 317 -6.74 -15.73 -6.76
C GLY A 317 -5.85 -16.40 -7.79
N SER A 318 -4.91 -15.62 -8.29
CA SER A 318 -3.99 -16.05 -9.34
C SER A 318 -2.86 -16.90 -8.77
N CYS A 319 -2.63 -18.08 -9.36
CA CYS A 319 -1.54 -18.98 -9.00
C CYS A 319 -0.58 -19.14 -10.18
N ASN A 320 0.70 -19.31 -9.90
CA ASN A 320 1.71 -19.65 -10.91
C ASN A 320 1.97 -21.18 -10.96
N PHE A 321 1.35 -21.93 -10.03
CA PHE A 321 1.41 -23.37 -9.98
C PHE A 321 0.04 -23.97 -9.66
N VAL A 322 -0.42 -24.92 -10.48
CA VAL A 322 -1.70 -25.62 -10.34
C VAL A 322 -1.45 -27.11 -10.40
N ALA A 323 -1.63 -27.82 -9.27
CA ALA A 323 -1.64 -29.28 -9.26
C ALA A 323 -3.02 -29.83 -9.68
N PHE A 324 -3.04 -31.03 -10.25
CA PHE A 324 -4.27 -31.77 -10.54
C PHE A 324 -3.99 -33.29 -10.57
N THR A 325 -5.02 -34.12 -10.39
CA THR A 325 -4.92 -35.58 -10.50
C THR A 325 -5.41 -36.08 -11.86
N ASP A 326 -6.59 -35.68 -12.28
CA ASP A 326 -7.23 -36.09 -13.52
C ASP A 326 -7.20 -35.00 -14.58
N LYS A 327 -7.70 -33.83 -14.25
CA LYS A 327 -7.70 -32.65 -15.09
C LYS A 327 -7.70 -31.35 -14.28
N ALA A 328 -7.17 -30.27 -14.87
CA ALA A 328 -7.30 -28.92 -14.38
C ALA A 328 -8.06 -28.06 -15.40
N THR A 329 -9.12 -27.38 -14.97
CA THR A 329 -9.83 -26.42 -15.81
C THR A 329 -9.23 -25.03 -15.64
N MET A 330 -8.65 -24.49 -16.70
CA MET A 330 -8.03 -23.16 -16.70
C MET A 330 -9.07 -22.10 -17.06
N THR A 331 -9.32 -21.19 -16.14
CA THR A 331 -10.26 -20.08 -16.31
C THR A 331 -9.54 -18.76 -16.09
N PHE A 332 -9.74 -17.80 -17.01
CA PHE A 332 -9.11 -16.50 -16.94
C PHE A 332 -10.11 -15.36 -17.16
N THR A 333 -9.90 -14.27 -16.45
CA THR A 333 -10.64 -13.02 -16.60
C THR A 333 -9.68 -11.84 -16.59
N THR A 334 -10.14 -10.67 -16.99
CA THR A 334 -9.43 -9.40 -16.85
C THR A 334 -10.38 -8.36 -16.24
N ASN A 335 -9.83 -7.36 -15.54
CA ASN A 335 -10.63 -6.32 -14.89
C ASN A 335 -11.34 -5.33 -15.86
N ARG A 336 -11.08 -5.47 -17.16
CA ARG A 336 -11.89 -4.95 -18.26
C ARG A 336 -11.86 -5.96 -19.42
N PRO A 337 -12.86 -5.96 -20.34
CA PRO A 337 -12.84 -6.88 -21.48
C PRO A 337 -11.58 -6.72 -22.33
N MET A 338 -10.83 -7.79 -22.51
CA MET A 338 -9.57 -7.82 -23.28
C MET A 338 -9.50 -9.08 -24.14
N LYS A 339 -8.87 -8.97 -25.32
CA LYS A 339 -8.40 -10.15 -26.04
C LYS A 339 -7.28 -10.79 -25.19
N MET A 340 -7.37 -12.09 -24.94
CA MET A 340 -6.30 -12.87 -24.31
C MET A 340 -5.83 -13.94 -25.28
N VAL A 341 -4.52 -14.19 -25.30
CA VAL A 341 -3.89 -15.24 -26.11
C VAL A 341 -3.00 -16.11 -25.26
N TYR A 342 -2.89 -17.40 -25.60
CA TYR A 342 -2.13 -18.35 -24.80
C TYR A 342 -1.37 -19.39 -25.64
N THR A 343 -0.38 -20.03 -25.02
CA THR A 343 0.36 -21.19 -25.49
C THR A 343 0.34 -22.30 -24.43
N LEU A 344 0.52 -23.55 -24.85
CA LEU A 344 0.53 -24.72 -23.97
C LEU A 344 1.87 -25.48 -24.01
N ASP A 345 2.84 -25.00 -24.74
CA ASP A 345 4.16 -25.60 -24.92
C ASP A 345 5.27 -24.81 -24.23
N GLY A 346 4.90 -23.79 -23.46
CA GLY A 346 5.84 -22.91 -22.75
C GLY A 346 6.53 -21.86 -23.63
N THR A 347 6.20 -21.77 -24.92
CA THR A 347 6.67 -20.67 -25.78
C THR A 347 6.02 -19.36 -25.41
N GLU A 348 6.67 -18.23 -25.71
CA GLU A 348 6.06 -16.91 -25.50
C GLU A 348 4.87 -16.73 -26.45
N PRO A 349 3.70 -16.33 -25.94
CA PRO A 349 2.56 -16.03 -26.79
C PRO A 349 2.82 -14.79 -27.66
N THR A 350 2.25 -14.78 -28.86
CA THR A 350 2.23 -13.64 -29.77
C THR A 350 0.78 -13.20 -30.00
N PRO A 351 0.50 -12.03 -30.59
CA PRO A 351 -0.87 -11.59 -30.89
C PRO A 351 -1.66 -12.58 -31.76
N GLU A 352 -0.96 -13.48 -32.49
CA GLU A 352 -1.50 -14.52 -33.37
C GLU A 352 -1.68 -15.86 -32.67
N SER A 353 -1.19 -16.02 -31.43
CA SER A 353 -1.37 -17.26 -30.66
C SER A 353 -2.84 -17.56 -30.40
N THR A 354 -3.12 -18.76 -29.89
CA THR A 354 -4.47 -19.23 -29.63
C THR A 354 -5.23 -18.25 -28.75
N VAL A 355 -6.39 -17.79 -29.24
CA VAL A 355 -7.24 -16.84 -28.50
C VAL A 355 -8.00 -17.58 -27.42
N TYR A 356 -7.95 -17.07 -26.19
CA TYR A 356 -8.76 -17.54 -25.09
C TYR A 356 -10.21 -17.05 -25.25
N THR A 357 -11.15 -17.97 -25.46
CA THR A 357 -12.56 -17.66 -25.63
C THR A 357 -13.46 -18.27 -24.55
N ALA A 358 -13.00 -19.33 -23.91
CA ALA A 358 -13.70 -20.05 -22.85
C ALA A 358 -12.71 -20.86 -22.00
N PRO A 359 -13.10 -21.28 -20.79
CA PRO A 359 -12.31 -22.21 -20.00
C PRO A 359 -11.94 -23.47 -20.78
N PHE A 360 -10.73 -23.99 -20.56
CA PHE A 360 -10.22 -25.20 -21.20
C PHE A 360 -9.57 -26.16 -20.19
N ASP A 361 -9.61 -27.46 -20.51
CA ASP A 361 -9.08 -28.51 -19.65
C ASP A 361 -7.64 -28.87 -20.02
N ILE A 362 -6.82 -29.09 -19.00
CA ILE A 362 -5.45 -29.65 -19.07
C ILE A 362 -5.48 -31.05 -18.43
N THR A 363 -4.99 -32.08 -19.15
CA THR A 363 -4.97 -33.48 -18.70
C THR A 363 -3.55 -34.04 -18.54
N GLU A 364 -2.54 -33.35 -19.07
CA GLU A 364 -1.13 -33.68 -18.92
C GLU A 364 -0.34 -32.47 -18.40
N THR A 365 0.79 -32.69 -17.73
CA THR A 365 1.66 -31.61 -17.24
C THR A 365 2.01 -30.66 -18.36
N THR A 366 1.69 -29.38 -18.16
CA THR A 366 1.71 -28.35 -19.19
C THR A 366 2.17 -27.02 -18.61
N THR A 367 2.95 -26.27 -19.36
CA THR A 367 3.25 -24.87 -19.04
C THR A 367 2.34 -23.97 -19.86
N VAL A 368 1.39 -23.34 -19.20
CA VAL A 368 0.50 -22.35 -19.80
C VAL A 368 1.17 -20.98 -19.73
N LYS A 369 1.33 -20.32 -20.88
CA LYS A 369 1.63 -18.89 -20.92
C LYS A 369 0.48 -18.14 -21.52
N ILE A 370 0.03 -17.07 -20.85
CA ILE A 370 -1.15 -16.31 -21.26
C ILE A 370 -0.89 -14.80 -21.08
N ALA A 371 -1.34 -14.00 -22.05
CA ALA A 371 -1.22 -12.56 -22.02
C ALA A 371 -2.45 -11.87 -22.59
N SER A 372 -2.72 -10.65 -22.12
CA SER A 372 -3.69 -9.74 -22.72
C SER A 372 -3.10 -9.04 -23.95
N VAL A 373 -3.94 -8.73 -24.93
CA VAL A 373 -3.56 -8.05 -26.17
C VAL A 373 -4.44 -6.82 -26.35
N LEU A 374 -3.83 -5.65 -26.49
CA LEU A 374 -4.51 -4.41 -26.82
C LEU A 374 -4.95 -4.38 -28.30
N PRO A 375 -5.94 -3.57 -28.68
CA PRO A 375 -6.32 -3.38 -30.09
C PRO A 375 -5.16 -2.94 -30.99
N SER A 376 -4.16 -2.26 -30.44
CA SER A 376 -2.92 -1.89 -31.16
C SER A 376 -2.01 -3.08 -31.50
N GLY A 377 -2.27 -4.26 -30.93
CA GLY A 377 -1.40 -5.43 -31.00
C GLY A 377 -0.34 -5.50 -29.89
N LYS A 378 -0.17 -4.45 -29.07
CA LYS A 378 0.74 -4.49 -27.92
C LYS A 378 0.22 -5.50 -26.89
N MET A 379 1.14 -6.28 -26.36
CA MET A 379 0.84 -7.28 -25.35
C MET A 379 1.20 -6.82 -23.95
N GLY A 380 0.38 -7.21 -22.97
CA GLY A 380 0.76 -7.19 -21.57
C GLY A 380 1.84 -8.24 -21.26
N LYS A 381 2.46 -8.13 -20.11
CA LYS A 381 3.46 -9.12 -19.65
C LYS A 381 2.80 -10.51 -19.55
N PRO A 382 3.32 -11.54 -20.22
CA PRO A 382 2.79 -12.89 -20.12
C PRO A 382 2.91 -13.44 -18.70
N ARG A 383 1.88 -14.14 -18.26
CA ARG A 383 1.91 -15.01 -17.08
C ARG A 383 2.34 -16.40 -17.47
N THR A 384 3.20 -17.00 -16.65
CA THR A 384 3.62 -18.39 -16.79
C THR A 384 3.02 -19.18 -15.63
N ILE A 385 2.28 -20.25 -15.94
CA ILE A 385 1.61 -21.11 -14.97
C ILE A 385 2.02 -22.54 -15.27
N LEU A 386 2.69 -23.19 -14.31
CA LEU A 386 2.94 -24.64 -14.38
C LEU A 386 1.69 -25.37 -13.89
N VAL A 387 1.08 -26.15 -14.78
CA VAL A 387 -0.08 -27.00 -14.49
C VAL A 387 0.42 -28.44 -14.45
N GLU A 388 0.55 -29.02 -13.26
CA GLU A 388 1.26 -30.28 -13.03
C GLU A 388 0.32 -31.41 -12.62
N LYS A 389 0.36 -32.49 -13.40
CA LYS A 389 -0.32 -33.74 -13.03
C LYS A 389 0.43 -34.43 -11.90
N GLN A 390 -0.26 -34.68 -10.81
CA GLN A 390 0.30 -35.30 -9.61
C GLN A 390 -0.47 -36.55 -9.23
N THR A 391 0.19 -37.46 -8.55
CA THR A 391 -0.43 -38.51 -7.73
C THR A 391 -0.61 -37.95 -6.31
N LEU A 392 -1.59 -38.47 -5.59
CA LEU A 392 -1.77 -38.12 -4.19
C LEU A 392 -0.50 -38.46 -3.39
N ALA A 393 0.08 -37.44 -2.74
CA ALA A 393 1.16 -37.68 -1.79
C ALA A 393 0.62 -38.54 -0.63
N PRO A 394 1.26 -39.65 -0.28
CA PRO A 394 0.75 -40.56 0.74
C PRO A 394 0.83 -39.89 2.13
N ALA A 395 -0.18 -40.14 2.95
CA ALA A 395 -0.15 -39.74 4.36
C ALA A 395 0.97 -40.46 5.12
N LYS A 396 1.51 -39.82 6.14
CA LYS A 396 2.52 -40.40 7.03
C LYS A 396 1.89 -41.35 8.05
N GLU A 397 2.51 -42.51 8.25
CA GLU A 397 2.16 -43.40 9.34
C GLU A 397 2.91 -42.96 10.61
N VAL A 398 2.19 -42.43 11.58
CA VAL A 398 2.75 -41.98 12.87
C VAL A 398 2.07 -42.74 13.99
N ALA A 399 2.85 -43.46 14.79
CA ALA A 399 2.33 -44.38 15.82
C ALA A 399 1.55 -43.64 16.94
N LYS A 400 1.95 -42.38 17.26
CA LYS A 400 1.31 -41.54 18.26
C LYS A 400 1.64 -40.09 18.01
N THR A 401 0.64 -39.22 18.10
CA THR A 401 0.80 -37.76 18.03
C THR A 401 0.21 -37.10 19.26
N THR A 402 0.65 -35.87 19.51
CA THR A 402 0.10 -34.96 20.52
C THR A 402 -0.46 -33.73 19.81
N PRO A 403 -1.58 -33.11 20.29
CA PRO A 403 -2.14 -31.92 19.65
C PRO A 403 -1.19 -30.71 19.67
N GLY A 404 -1.14 -29.99 18.56
CA GLY A 404 -0.35 -28.77 18.38
C GLY A 404 0.89 -28.97 17.49
N LEU A 405 1.72 -27.94 17.40
CA LEU A 405 3.01 -27.97 16.68
C LEU A 405 4.16 -27.63 17.64
N ASP A 406 5.31 -28.29 17.46
CA ASP A 406 6.55 -27.89 18.10
C ASP A 406 7.05 -26.58 17.50
N MET A 407 7.19 -25.52 18.30
CA MET A 407 7.71 -24.24 17.86
C MET A 407 9.01 -23.89 18.55
N GLU A 408 9.94 -23.33 17.79
CA GLU A 408 11.19 -22.74 18.29
C GLU A 408 11.23 -21.26 17.94
N VAL A 409 11.47 -20.39 18.96
CA VAL A 409 11.50 -18.92 18.83
C VAL A 409 12.92 -18.43 18.99
N PHE A 410 13.37 -17.59 18.06
CA PHE A 410 14.72 -17.04 17.97
C PHE A 410 14.68 -15.52 18.15
N ASP A 411 15.32 -15.01 19.19
CA ASP A 411 15.43 -13.56 19.40
C ASP A 411 16.35 -12.92 18.34
N GLY A 412 15.94 -11.80 17.79
CA GLY A 412 16.72 -10.98 16.87
C GLY A 412 16.08 -10.78 15.50
N MET A 413 16.76 -10.01 14.67
CA MET A 413 16.32 -9.67 13.32
C MET A 413 16.97 -10.59 12.29
N TYR A 414 16.15 -11.28 11.52
CA TYR A 414 16.57 -12.14 10.43
C TYR A 414 15.92 -11.68 9.13
N LEU A 415 16.73 -11.30 8.14
CA LEU A 415 16.23 -10.77 6.87
C LEU A 415 15.83 -11.86 5.87
N SER A 416 16.21 -13.09 6.12
CA SER A 416 15.85 -14.26 5.31
C SER A 416 15.91 -15.53 6.13
N VAL A 417 15.26 -16.59 5.64
CA VAL A 417 15.33 -17.93 6.25
C VAL A 417 16.77 -18.45 6.26
N ASN A 418 17.53 -18.22 5.21
CA ASN A 418 18.95 -18.57 5.16
C ASN A 418 19.77 -17.86 6.25
N ASN A 419 19.46 -16.61 6.60
CA ASN A 419 20.12 -15.91 7.70
C ASN A 419 19.79 -16.54 9.06
N LEU A 420 18.55 -16.99 9.25
CA LEU A 420 18.13 -17.68 10.46
C LEU A 420 18.86 -19.03 10.60
N GLU A 421 18.89 -19.82 9.54
CA GLU A 421 19.59 -21.12 9.52
C GLU A 421 21.09 -20.98 9.73
N ALA A 422 21.73 -19.98 9.08
CA ALA A 422 23.15 -19.71 9.22
C ALA A 422 23.55 -19.22 10.63
N ALA A 423 22.60 -18.68 11.40
CA ALA A 423 22.87 -18.19 12.75
C ALA A 423 23.19 -19.32 13.74
N GLN A 424 22.83 -20.56 13.45
CA GLN A 424 23.07 -21.77 14.29
C GLN A 424 22.72 -21.56 15.78
N LYS A 425 21.70 -20.76 16.05
CA LYS A 425 21.23 -20.48 17.41
C LYS A 425 20.20 -21.50 17.84
N THR A 426 20.19 -21.81 19.14
CA THR A 426 19.11 -22.58 19.76
C THR A 426 18.01 -21.60 20.19
N GLY A 427 16.78 -21.82 19.72
CA GLY A 427 15.64 -21.02 20.12
C GLY A 427 14.98 -21.52 21.40
N LYS A 428 14.03 -20.72 21.89
CA LYS A 428 13.15 -21.13 22.99
C LYS A 428 12.07 -22.06 22.46
N LYS A 429 12.00 -23.27 22.99
CA LYS A 429 11.02 -24.29 22.56
C LYS A 429 9.70 -24.15 23.32
N GLN A 430 8.60 -24.33 22.59
CA GLN A 430 7.25 -24.41 23.13
C GLN A 430 6.31 -25.11 22.14
N VAL A 431 5.14 -25.53 22.61
CA VAL A 431 4.10 -26.10 21.76
C VAL A 431 3.02 -25.05 21.52
N ILE A 432 2.61 -24.88 20.27
CA ILE A 432 1.51 -24.00 19.85
C ILE A 432 0.31 -24.81 19.38
N LYS A 433 -0.88 -24.26 19.54
CA LYS A 433 -2.14 -24.89 19.13
C LYS A 433 -2.66 -24.40 17.79
N THR A 434 -2.28 -23.21 17.39
CA THR A 434 -2.71 -22.58 16.14
C THR A 434 -1.53 -21.94 15.41
N THR A 435 -1.60 -21.83 14.10
CA THR A 435 -0.55 -21.21 13.29
C THR A 435 -0.39 -19.72 13.57
N ARG A 436 -1.47 -19.04 14.02
CA ARG A 436 -1.45 -17.62 14.41
C ARG A 436 -0.51 -17.34 15.59
N GLU A 437 -0.25 -18.31 16.42
CA GLU A 437 0.66 -18.13 17.55
C GLU A 437 2.10 -17.87 17.13
N LEU A 438 2.50 -18.20 15.87
CA LEU A 438 3.82 -17.82 15.37
C LEU A 438 4.01 -16.31 15.33
N THR A 439 2.97 -15.54 15.03
CA THR A 439 3.05 -14.08 14.88
C THR A 439 2.78 -13.31 16.17
N ASN A 440 2.28 -13.99 17.22
CA ASN A 440 1.80 -13.39 18.47
C ASN A 440 2.72 -13.61 19.68
N GLN A 441 4.03 -13.83 19.46
CA GLN A 441 4.99 -14.06 20.56
C GLN A 441 5.37 -12.79 21.32
N VAL A 442 5.09 -11.62 20.77
CA VAL A 442 5.20 -10.32 21.43
C VAL A 442 3.92 -9.53 21.19
N PRO A 443 3.52 -8.65 22.12
CA PRO A 443 2.39 -7.76 21.92
C PRO A 443 2.55 -6.97 20.61
N ALA A 444 1.43 -6.72 19.92
CA ALA A 444 1.42 -5.78 18.82
C ALA A 444 1.89 -4.41 19.33
N PRO A 445 2.79 -3.73 18.62
CA PRO A 445 3.28 -2.44 19.06
C PRO A 445 2.17 -1.38 18.98
N GLU A 446 2.09 -0.51 19.98
CA GLU A 446 1.25 0.69 19.91
C GLU A 446 1.78 1.68 18.87
N SER A 447 3.08 1.63 18.61
CA SER A 447 3.75 2.40 17.56
C SER A 447 4.80 1.55 16.85
N MET A 448 5.28 2.00 15.69
CA MET A 448 6.33 1.34 14.91
C MET A 448 7.70 1.35 15.61
N ARG A 449 7.84 2.06 16.74
CA ARG A 449 9.06 2.13 17.53
C ARG A 449 9.11 1.01 18.55
N GLY A 450 10.28 0.41 18.69
CA GLY A 450 10.53 -0.58 19.74
C GLY A 450 9.89 -1.94 19.51
N VAL A 451 9.48 -2.26 18.28
CA VAL A 451 9.00 -3.61 17.94
C VAL A 451 10.11 -4.61 18.24
N LYS A 452 9.85 -5.50 19.20
CA LYS A 452 10.77 -6.60 19.46
C LYS A 452 10.72 -7.56 18.26
N GLN A 453 11.86 -7.75 17.62
CA GLN A 453 11.99 -8.61 16.47
C GLN A 453 12.41 -10.02 16.88
N TYR A 454 11.79 -11.00 16.26
CA TYR A 454 12.07 -12.41 16.50
C TYR A 454 11.77 -13.23 15.23
N ALA A 455 12.25 -14.45 15.17
CA ALA A 455 11.82 -15.44 14.19
C ALA A 455 11.22 -16.64 14.90
N ALA A 456 10.36 -17.39 14.22
CA ALA A 456 9.80 -18.62 14.73
C ALA A 456 9.74 -19.69 13.63
N ILE A 457 10.04 -20.93 14.00
CA ILE A 457 9.88 -22.13 13.17
C ILE A 457 8.96 -23.07 13.92
N ALA A 458 7.87 -23.51 13.27
CA ALA A 458 7.00 -24.54 13.83
C ALA A 458 7.01 -25.78 12.94
N THR A 459 7.04 -26.95 13.54
CA THR A 459 7.06 -28.26 12.85
C THR A 459 6.09 -29.24 13.49
N GLY A 460 5.59 -30.17 12.68
CA GLY A 460 4.68 -31.23 13.11
C GLY A 460 3.91 -31.77 11.93
N TYR A 461 2.64 -32.06 12.14
CA TYR A 461 1.76 -32.64 11.14
C TYR A 461 0.48 -31.85 11.00
N VAL A 462 -0.04 -31.80 9.77
CA VAL A 462 -1.39 -31.35 9.46
C VAL A 462 -2.22 -32.54 8.98
N ASN A 463 -3.41 -32.72 9.54
CA ASN A 463 -4.31 -33.79 9.14
C ASN A 463 -5.23 -33.30 8.00
N ILE A 464 -5.02 -33.85 6.81
CA ILE A 464 -5.86 -33.59 5.64
C ILE A 464 -7.15 -34.41 5.73
N PRO A 465 -8.34 -33.79 5.63
CA PRO A 465 -9.60 -34.46 5.96
C PRO A 465 -10.04 -35.50 4.91
N GLU A 466 -9.66 -35.35 3.66
CA GLU A 466 -10.01 -36.26 2.54
C GLU A 466 -8.99 -36.17 1.41
N ASP A 467 -8.96 -37.17 0.54
CA ASP A 467 -8.13 -37.13 -0.67
C ASP A 467 -8.52 -35.98 -1.58
N GLY A 468 -7.53 -35.28 -2.15
CA GLY A 468 -7.81 -34.22 -3.11
C GLY A 468 -6.63 -33.33 -3.41
N VAL A 469 -6.88 -32.35 -4.27
CA VAL A 469 -5.95 -31.26 -4.56
C VAL A 469 -6.29 -30.08 -3.66
N TYR A 470 -5.31 -29.61 -2.91
CA TYR A 470 -5.45 -28.50 -1.97
C TYR A 470 -4.61 -27.31 -2.39
N TYR A 471 -5.24 -26.13 -2.48
CA TYR A 471 -4.56 -24.86 -2.57
C TYR A 471 -4.18 -24.39 -1.17
N ILE A 472 -2.97 -23.84 -1.05
CA ILE A 472 -2.40 -23.38 0.22
C ILE A 472 -2.12 -21.89 0.09
N SER A 473 -2.60 -21.11 1.08
CA SER A 473 -2.39 -19.68 1.17
C SER A 473 -1.94 -19.30 2.56
N SER A 474 -0.95 -18.43 2.66
CA SER A 474 -0.46 -17.88 3.94
C SER A 474 0.29 -16.57 3.71
N ASP A 475 0.38 -15.77 4.76
CA ASP A 475 1.24 -14.58 4.86
C ASP A 475 2.51 -14.83 5.69
N LEU A 476 2.78 -16.09 6.07
CA LEU A 476 4.07 -16.52 6.63
C LEU A 476 5.17 -16.49 5.57
N GLU A 477 6.43 -16.41 6.00
CA GLU A 477 7.59 -16.47 5.11
C GLU A 477 7.62 -17.72 4.28
N GLU A 478 7.47 -18.88 4.93
CA GLU A 478 7.46 -20.18 4.26
C GLU A 478 6.43 -21.10 4.90
N VAL A 479 5.75 -21.85 4.04
CA VAL A 479 4.95 -23.02 4.40
C VAL A 479 5.45 -24.20 3.60
N TRP A 480 5.81 -25.28 4.28
CA TRP A 480 6.27 -26.53 3.70
C TRP A 480 5.29 -27.65 4.04
N ILE A 481 5.00 -28.50 3.06
CA ILE A 481 4.22 -29.74 3.24
C ILE A 481 5.04 -30.87 2.67
N ASP A 482 5.28 -31.92 3.47
CA ASP A 482 6.10 -33.11 3.10
C ASP A 482 7.45 -32.73 2.47
N GLY A 483 8.12 -31.72 3.01
CA GLY A 483 9.40 -31.24 2.51
C GLY A 483 9.34 -30.39 1.22
N LYS A 484 8.14 -30.16 0.66
CA LYS A 484 7.95 -29.28 -0.51
C LYS A 484 7.54 -27.87 -0.06
N LEU A 485 8.24 -26.87 -0.57
CA LEU A 485 7.91 -25.47 -0.32
C LEU A 485 6.60 -25.10 -1.05
N MET A 486 5.57 -24.81 -0.27
CA MET A 486 4.23 -24.53 -0.78
C MET A 486 3.93 -23.03 -0.83
N VAL A 487 4.44 -22.25 0.11
CA VAL A 487 4.34 -20.80 0.15
C VAL A 487 5.73 -20.24 0.38
N ASN A 488 6.13 -19.27 -0.43
CA ASN A 488 7.37 -18.53 -0.28
C ASN A 488 7.12 -17.03 -0.37
N ASN A 489 7.05 -16.39 0.78
CA ASN A 489 7.01 -14.93 0.91
C ASN A 489 8.39 -14.35 1.30
N GLY A 490 9.43 -15.17 1.24
CA GLY A 490 10.74 -14.92 1.85
C GLY A 490 11.46 -13.70 1.29
N GLY A 491 11.59 -12.67 2.11
CA GLY A 491 12.48 -11.54 1.85
C GLY A 491 11.86 -10.36 1.12
N GLU A 492 10.57 -10.41 0.76
CA GLU A 492 9.87 -9.30 0.13
C GLU A 492 8.97 -8.53 1.11
N VAL A 493 8.49 -7.38 0.68
CA VAL A 493 7.49 -6.60 1.43
C VAL A 493 6.18 -7.38 1.48
N LYS A 494 5.75 -7.76 2.69
CA LYS A 494 4.72 -8.79 2.90
C LYS A 494 3.34 -8.28 3.27
N ARG A 495 3.09 -7.01 3.18
CA ARG A 495 1.86 -6.41 3.71
C ARG A 495 0.58 -7.14 3.30
N PHE A 496 0.51 -7.63 2.06
CA PHE A 496 -0.66 -8.33 1.51
C PHE A 496 -0.29 -9.58 0.69
N SER A 497 0.97 -10.01 0.76
CA SER A 497 1.46 -11.11 -0.07
C SER A 497 1.02 -12.44 0.52
N ARG A 498 -0.08 -12.98 0.00
CA ARG A 498 -0.45 -14.38 0.18
C ARG A 498 -0.16 -15.09 -1.13
N HIS A 499 0.74 -16.04 -1.09
CA HIS A 499 1.08 -16.85 -2.27
C HIS A 499 0.29 -18.14 -2.21
N ASP A 500 -0.52 -18.37 -3.24
CA ASP A 500 -1.27 -19.60 -3.39
C ASP A 500 -0.52 -20.55 -4.29
N THR A 501 -0.42 -21.78 -3.85
CA THR A 501 0.02 -22.93 -4.64
C THR A 501 -0.87 -24.11 -4.32
N SER A 502 -0.68 -25.26 -4.96
CA SER A 502 -1.50 -26.44 -4.73
C SER A 502 -0.69 -27.72 -4.70
N ALA A 503 -1.23 -28.75 -4.04
CA ALA A 503 -0.67 -30.11 -4.01
C ALA A 503 -1.79 -31.15 -3.95
N ALA A 504 -1.56 -32.29 -4.56
CA ALA A 504 -2.41 -33.48 -4.44
C ALA A 504 -2.01 -34.24 -3.18
N LEU A 505 -2.89 -34.32 -2.18
CA LEU A 505 -2.65 -34.88 -0.86
C LEU A 505 -3.66 -36.00 -0.57
N ALA A 506 -3.20 -37.14 -0.04
CA ALA A 506 -4.08 -38.15 0.49
C ALA A 506 -4.67 -37.71 1.84
N LYS A 507 -5.78 -38.32 2.23
CA LYS A 507 -6.34 -38.16 3.57
C LYS A 507 -5.35 -38.66 4.64
N GLY A 508 -5.15 -37.85 5.69
CA GLY A 508 -4.31 -38.24 6.83
C GLY A 508 -3.23 -37.23 7.15
N LEU A 509 -2.21 -37.65 7.87
CA LEU A 509 -1.15 -36.75 8.37
C LEU A 509 -0.11 -36.46 7.31
N HIS A 510 0.23 -35.18 7.16
CA HIS A 510 1.32 -34.69 6.31
C HIS A 510 2.27 -33.82 7.14
N GLU A 511 3.57 -33.95 6.94
CA GLU A 511 4.54 -33.08 7.61
C GLU A 511 4.31 -31.61 7.26
N ILE A 512 4.31 -30.75 8.26
CA ILE A 512 4.23 -29.30 8.07
C ILE A 512 5.41 -28.61 8.75
N LYS A 513 6.04 -27.67 8.04
CA LYS A 513 6.99 -26.70 8.60
C LYS A 513 6.52 -25.31 8.24
N LEU A 514 6.47 -24.45 9.24
CA LEU A 514 6.08 -23.04 9.11
C LEU A 514 7.24 -22.17 9.55
N VAL A 515 7.53 -21.12 8.80
CA VAL A 515 8.59 -20.14 9.13
C VAL A 515 8.01 -18.75 9.17
N PHE A 516 8.29 -18.04 10.25
CA PHE A 516 7.95 -16.64 10.45
C PHE A 516 9.21 -15.83 10.77
N LEU A 517 9.40 -14.71 10.08
CA LEU A 517 10.45 -13.74 10.36
C LEU A 517 9.82 -12.41 10.78
N GLY A 518 9.72 -12.18 12.08
CA GLY A 518 9.08 -11.01 12.65
C GLY A 518 9.92 -9.74 12.53
N HIS A 519 10.22 -9.30 11.31
CA HIS A 519 10.99 -8.10 11.03
C HIS A 519 10.17 -7.08 10.25
N ILE A 520 10.62 -5.83 10.29
CA ILE A 520 10.00 -4.76 9.53
C ILE A 520 10.71 -4.65 8.19
N ILE A 521 10.05 -5.05 7.11
CA ILE A 521 10.50 -4.81 5.74
C ILE A 521 9.49 -3.90 5.05
N GLY A 522 9.98 -2.85 4.40
CA GLY A 522 9.13 -1.88 3.72
C GLY A 522 8.12 -1.18 4.63
N GLY A 523 8.43 -1.09 5.93
CA GLY A 523 7.62 -0.36 6.88
C GLY A 523 6.47 -1.13 7.54
N TRP A 524 6.24 -2.39 7.16
CA TRP A 524 5.18 -3.19 7.76
C TRP A 524 5.73 -4.14 8.83
N PRO A 525 5.31 -4.06 10.09
CA PRO A 525 5.66 -5.04 11.10
C PRO A 525 5.06 -6.40 10.75
N SER A 526 5.89 -7.41 10.59
CA SER A 526 5.41 -8.76 10.21
C SER A 526 4.46 -9.36 11.25
N ASN A 527 4.57 -8.97 12.53
CA ASN A 527 3.66 -9.41 13.58
C ASN A 527 2.23 -8.80 13.47
N TRP A 528 1.98 -7.91 12.51
CA TRP A 528 0.63 -7.51 12.11
C TRP A 528 0.02 -8.48 11.09
N ASN A 529 0.83 -9.37 10.53
CA ASN A 529 0.31 -10.43 9.70
C ASN A 529 -0.54 -11.40 10.53
N ASP A 530 -1.52 -12.00 9.89
CA ASP A 530 -2.45 -12.93 10.53
C ASP A 530 -1.77 -14.24 10.97
N GLY A 531 -0.70 -14.64 10.26
CA GLY A 531 0.03 -15.90 10.52
C GLY A 531 -0.81 -17.14 10.25
N SER A 532 -1.98 -16.99 9.64
CA SER A 532 -2.83 -18.14 9.33
C SER A 532 -2.34 -18.88 8.10
N VAL A 533 -2.39 -20.20 8.16
CA VAL A 533 -2.32 -21.07 6.99
C VAL A 533 -3.74 -21.48 6.63
N GLN A 534 -4.10 -21.32 5.37
CA GLN A 534 -5.43 -21.61 4.87
C GLN A 534 -5.36 -22.67 3.78
N LEU A 535 -6.31 -23.58 3.78
CA LEU A 535 -6.48 -24.62 2.77
C LEU A 535 -7.80 -24.41 2.03
N ARG A 536 -7.79 -24.69 0.74
CA ARG A 536 -8.99 -24.75 -0.10
C ARG A 536 -8.87 -25.98 -1.03
N LYS A 537 -9.79 -26.90 -0.92
CA LYS A 537 -9.87 -27.99 -1.90
C LYS A 537 -10.22 -27.44 -3.28
N SER A 538 -9.73 -28.03 -4.34
CA SER A 538 -9.88 -27.52 -5.71
C SER A 538 -11.32 -27.32 -6.16
N ASP A 539 -12.26 -28.09 -5.60
CA ASP A 539 -13.71 -28.00 -5.84
C ASP A 539 -14.47 -27.08 -4.87
N ALA A 540 -13.77 -26.49 -3.87
CA ALA A 540 -14.35 -25.55 -2.93
C ALA A 540 -14.19 -24.09 -3.39
N GLU A 541 -15.14 -23.23 -2.99
CA GLU A 541 -15.13 -21.81 -3.37
C GLU A 541 -14.23 -20.96 -2.47
N LYS A 542 -14.06 -21.36 -1.20
CA LYS A 542 -13.42 -20.50 -0.18
C LYS A 542 -12.28 -21.21 0.53
N PHE A 543 -11.28 -20.42 0.89
CA PHE A 543 -10.24 -20.84 1.82
C PHE A 543 -10.78 -20.93 3.24
N THR A 544 -10.33 -21.95 3.98
CA THR A 544 -10.60 -22.17 5.40
C THR A 544 -9.29 -22.27 6.16
N PRO A 545 -9.16 -21.63 7.34
CA PRO A 545 -7.97 -21.78 8.16
C PRO A 545 -7.75 -23.23 8.60
N ILE A 546 -6.49 -23.65 8.72
CA ILE A 546 -6.13 -24.87 9.44
C ILE A 546 -6.54 -24.68 10.90
N THR A 547 -7.36 -25.59 11.44
CA THR A 547 -7.83 -25.55 12.82
C THR A 547 -6.88 -26.27 13.77
N ALA A 548 -7.03 -26.03 15.08
CA ALA A 548 -6.20 -26.67 16.11
C ALA A 548 -6.32 -28.21 16.09
N GLU A 549 -7.50 -28.73 15.75
CA GLU A 549 -7.76 -30.18 15.68
C GLU A 549 -7.05 -30.86 14.50
N MET A 550 -6.63 -30.08 13.50
CA MET A 550 -5.87 -30.57 12.35
C MET A 550 -4.37 -30.65 12.64
N LEU A 551 -3.88 -30.07 13.74
CA LEU A 551 -2.45 -29.94 14.04
C LEU A 551 -2.02 -30.92 15.13
N SER A 552 -0.88 -31.57 14.89
CA SER A 552 -0.22 -32.48 15.86
C SER A 552 1.30 -32.51 15.68
N HIS A 553 2.02 -32.97 16.71
CA HIS A 553 3.47 -33.21 16.72
C HIS A 553 3.81 -34.52 17.38
#